data_61b8e12cf029fcf2ca86a19b12342a6e
#
_entry.id   61b8e12cf029fcf2ca86a19b12342a6e
#
_cell.length_a   1.000
_cell.length_b   1.000
_cell.length_c   1.000
_cell.angle_alpha   90.00
_cell.angle_beta   90.00
_cell.angle_gamma   90.00
#
_symmetry.space_group_name_H-M   'P 1'
#
loop_
_entity.id
_entity.type
_entity.pdbx_description
1 polymer ?
#
loop_
_entity_poly.entity_id
_entity_poly.type
_entity_poly.pdbx_seq_one_letter_code
_entity_poly.pdbx_strand_id
1 'polypeptide(L)'
;PVLTDKTFPNQVTIFGSAMTCCAIGGIIATMILPNILEKVSMVKMYYVSSILFGVSLLCTISSQTWLLFTSIFFIGLFSQWARTTNRIYFQHRVKAEHRGKILSVVMMDRGMIPLGAMVMSFLAEFIGIIETFVIMGISTFIIAFVFSVISRQRKNGGSIA
;
A
#
# COMPACT_ATOMS: atom_id res chain seq x y z
N PRO A 1 -13.41 9.26 -3.64
CA PRO A 1 -14.67 9.96 -3.95
C PRO A 1 -15.34 9.41 -5.21
N VAL A 2 -14.60 9.27 -6.31
CA VAL A 2 -15.18 8.90 -7.62
C VAL A 2 -15.78 7.48 -7.63
N LEU A 3 -15.15 6.50 -6.98
CA LEU A 3 -15.69 5.13 -6.88
C LEU A 3 -16.98 5.11 -6.05
N THR A 4 -16.99 5.85 -4.94
CA THR A 4 -18.14 5.89 -4.03
C THR A 4 -19.34 6.60 -4.69
N ASP A 5 -19.09 7.62 -5.49
CA ASP A 5 -20.11 8.37 -6.20
C ASP A 5 -20.79 7.54 -7.30
N LYS A 6 -20.03 6.70 -8.03
CA LYS A 6 -20.57 5.78 -9.03
C LYS A 6 -21.36 4.60 -8.43
N THR A 7 -20.89 4.08 -7.30
CA THR A 7 -21.54 2.92 -6.66
C THR A 7 -22.75 3.33 -5.81
N PHE A 8 -22.70 4.53 -5.22
CA PHE A 8 -23.73 5.07 -4.33
C PHE A 8 -23.93 6.57 -4.60
N PRO A 9 -24.64 6.94 -5.68
CA PRO A 9 -24.82 8.33 -6.06
C PRO A 9 -25.53 9.11 -4.95
N ASN A 10 -25.02 10.32 -4.66
CA ASN A 10 -25.53 11.26 -3.65
C ASN A 10 -25.33 10.85 -2.16
N GLN A 11 -24.48 9.91 -1.85
CA GLN A 11 -24.21 9.54 -0.45
C GLN A 11 -22.81 9.96 0.01
N VAL A 12 -22.60 11.25 0.24
CA VAL A 12 -21.35 11.81 0.80
C VAL A 12 -20.96 11.13 2.13
N THR A 13 -21.94 10.68 2.89
CA THR A 13 -21.74 9.99 4.17
C THR A 13 -21.00 8.66 3.99
N ILE A 14 -21.21 7.93 2.90
CA ILE A 14 -20.50 6.66 2.62
C ILE A 14 -19.02 6.92 2.36
N PHE A 15 -18.68 8.00 1.68
CA PHE A 15 -17.29 8.36 1.47
C PHE A 15 -16.59 8.70 2.81
N GLY A 16 -17.22 9.49 3.66
CA GLY A 16 -16.69 9.82 4.97
C GLY A 16 -16.47 8.59 5.86
N SER A 17 -17.47 7.68 5.89
CA SER A 17 -17.36 6.44 6.66
C SER A 17 -16.30 5.49 6.09
N ALA A 18 -16.13 5.40 4.77
CA ALA A 18 -15.08 4.63 4.13
C ALA A 18 -13.68 5.17 4.49
N MET A 19 -13.48 6.48 4.47
CA MET A 19 -12.24 7.12 4.92
C MET A 19 -11.96 6.84 6.40
N THR A 20 -12.98 6.85 7.24
CA THR A 20 -12.86 6.52 8.66
C THR A 20 -12.44 5.05 8.85
N CYS A 21 -13.05 4.11 8.12
CA CYS A 21 -12.63 2.71 8.13
C CYS A 21 -11.18 2.52 7.71
N CYS A 22 -10.74 3.22 6.67
CA CYS A 22 -9.35 3.20 6.21
C CYS A 22 -8.40 3.71 7.31
N ALA A 23 -8.75 4.82 7.97
CA ALA A 23 -7.96 5.41 9.05
C ALA A 23 -7.86 4.46 10.26
N ILE A 24 -8.97 3.83 10.66
CA ILE A 24 -8.99 2.83 11.74
C ILE A 24 -8.08 1.66 11.39
N GLY A 25 -8.13 1.14 10.16
CA GLY A 25 -7.21 0.11 9.68
C GLY A 25 -5.74 0.51 9.82
N GLY A 26 -5.41 1.76 9.45
CA GLY A 26 -4.05 2.31 9.60
C GLY A 26 -3.59 2.45 11.05
N ILE A 27 -4.47 2.86 11.97
CA ILE A 27 -4.17 2.96 13.40
C ILE A 27 -3.89 1.58 13.98
N ILE A 28 -4.77 0.61 13.73
CA ILE A 28 -4.60 -0.77 14.19
C ILE A 28 -3.30 -1.37 13.63
N ALA A 29 -3.00 -1.11 12.36
CA ALA A 29 -1.76 -1.54 11.74
C ALA A 29 -0.53 -1.03 12.49
N THR A 30 -0.53 0.23 12.89
CA THR A 30 0.60 0.85 13.62
C THR A 30 0.78 0.26 15.01
N MET A 31 -0.32 -0.07 15.70
CA MET A 31 -0.27 -0.66 17.04
C MET A 31 0.24 -2.11 17.04
N ILE A 32 -0.10 -2.88 16.02
CA ILE A 32 0.24 -4.31 15.93
C ILE A 32 1.64 -4.51 15.32
N LEU A 33 2.10 -3.59 14.48
CA LEU A 33 3.35 -3.71 13.71
C LEU A 33 4.58 -4.03 14.57
N PRO A 34 4.85 -3.41 15.73
CA PRO A 34 6.03 -3.72 16.54
C PRO A 34 6.08 -5.20 16.93
N ASN A 35 4.97 -5.75 17.42
CA ASN A 35 4.89 -7.15 17.85
C ASN A 35 5.12 -8.14 16.70
N ILE A 36 4.75 -7.77 15.49
CA ILE A 36 4.96 -8.61 14.30
C ILE A 36 6.42 -8.53 13.84
N LEU A 37 7.04 -7.35 13.88
CA LEU A 37 8.43 -7.16 13.46
C LEU A 37 9.43 -7.86 14.37
N GLU A 38 9.08 -8.16 15.61
CA GLU A 38 9.89 -9.01 16.48
C GLU A 38 9.99 -10.47 15.97
N LYS A 39 8.94 -10.96 15.30
CA LYS A 39 8.83 -12.36 14.85
C LYS A 39 9.11 -12.54 13.36
N VAL A 40 8.94 -11.50 12.56
CA VAL A 40 9.00 -11.57 11.10
C VAL A 40 10.02 -10.55 10.58
N SER A 41 10.86 -10.97 9.64
CA SER A 41 11.83 -10.06 9.03
C SER A 41 11.12 -8.93 8.26
N MET A 42 11.65 -7.71 8.34
CA MET A 42 11.10 -6.51 7.69
C MET A 42 10.86 -6.70 6.20
N VAL A 43 11.77 -7.40 5.51
CA VAL A 43 11.64 -7.68 4.07
C VAL A 43 10.45 -8.58 3.77
N LYS A 44 10.24 -9.64 4.55
CA LYS A 44 9.07 -10.52 4.40
C LYS A 44 7.78 -9.75 4.68
N MET A 45 7.78 -8.94 5.75
CA MET A 45 6.61 -8.14 6.13
C MET A 45 6.22 -7.16 5.02
N TYR A 46 7.20 -6.49 4.39
CA TYR A 46 6.95 -5.59 3.27
C TYR A 46 6.27 -6.32 2.09
N TYR A 47 6.79 -7.49 1.68
CA TYR A 47 6.22 -8.23 0.56
C TYR A 47 4.82 -8.76 0.85
N VAL A 48 4.61 -9.35 2.03
CA VAL A 48 3.30 -9.85 2.44
C VAL A 48 2.28 -8.72 2.45
N SER A 49 2.63 -7.58 3.05
CA SER A 49 1.75 -6.40 3.09
C SER A 49 1.41 -5.88 1.69
N SER A 50 2.40 -5.85 0.78
CA SER A 50 2.19 -5.36 -0.60
C SER A 50 1.28 -6.30 -1.40
N ILE A 51 1.42 -7.61 -1.25
CA ILE A 51 0.55 -8.59 -1.91
C ILE A 51 -0.88 -8.48 -1.36
N LEU A 52 -1.04 -8.43 -0.03
CA LEU A 52 -2.34 -8.31 0.60
C LEU A 52 -3.03 -6.98 0.28
N PHE A 53 -2.25 -5.91 0.14
CA PHE A 53 -2.74 -4.63 -0.34
C PHE A 53 -3.30 -4.73 -1.76
N GLY A 54 -2.58 -5.37 -2.69
CA GLY A 54 -3.05 -5.61 -4.06
C GLY A 54 -4.34 -6.43 -4.11
N VAL A 55 -4.44 -7.50 -3.30
CA VAL A 55 -5.66 -8.31 -3.18
C VAL A 55 -6.82 -7.46 -2.63
N SER A 56 -6.58 -6.63 -1.61
CA SER A 56 -7.61 -5.75 -1.05
C SER A 56 -8.14 -4.74 -2.07
N LEU A 57 -7.26 -4.22 -2.96
CA LEU A 57 -7.67 -3.34 -4.05
C LEU A 57 -8.61 -4.06 -5.02
N LEU A 58 -8.32 -5.30 -5.38
CA LEU A 58 -9.19 -6.09 -6.27
C LEU A 58 -10.54 -6.41 -5.61
N CYS A 59 -10.56 -6.70 -4.31
CA CYS A 59 -11.80 -6.94 -3.58
C CYS A 59 -12.71 -5.70 -3.49
N THR A 60 -12.15 -4.48 -3.61
CA THR A 60 -12.93 -3.23 -3.58
C THR A 60 -13.86 -3.07 -4.79
N ILE A 61 -13.63 -3.83 -5.87
CA ILE A 61 -14.44 -3.78 -7.10
C ILE A 61 -15.83 -4.41 -6.90
N SER A 62 -16.00 -5.19 -5.84
CA SER A 62 -17.27 -5.84 -5.55
C SER A 62 -18.38 -4.83 -5.25
N SER A 63 -19.57 -5.06 -5.84
CA SER A 63 -20.75 -4.21 -5.67
C SER A 63 -21.42 -4.32 -4.28
N GLN A 64 -20.90 -5.19 -3.39
CA GLN A 64 -21.48 -5.38 -2.06
C GLN A 64 -20.87 -4.39 -1.05
N THR A 65 -21.73 -3.62 -0.39
CA THR A 65 -21.32 -2.60 0.60
C THR A 65 -20.42 -3.15 1.70
N TRP A 66 -20.72 -4.33 2.22
CA TRP A 66 -19.91 -4.98 3.26
C TRP A 66 -18.49 -5.31 2.80
N LEU A 67 -18.36 -5.82 1.57
CA LEU A 67 -17.05 -6.11 0.98
C LEU A 67 -16.26 -4.84 0.72
N LEU A 68 -16.92 -3.76 0.32
CA LEU A 68 -16.31 -2.46 0.12
C LEU A 68 -15.69 -1.93 1.41
N PHE A 69 -16.45 -1.88 2.51
CA PHE A 69 -15.93 -1.38 3.79
C PHE A 69 -14.80 -2.28 4.35
N THR A 70 -14.97 -3.59 4.25
CA THR A 70 -13.93 -4.56 4.68
C THR A 70 -12.66 -4.38 3.85
N SER A 71 -12.77 -4.25 2.54
CA SER A 71 -11.63 -4.04 1.66
C SER A 71 -10.91 -2.72 1.95
N ILE A 72 -11.65 -1.63 2.18
CA ILE A 72 -11.07 -0.32 2.51
C ILE A 72 -10.34 -0.35 3.85
N PHE A 73 -10.89 -1.06 4.84
CA PHE A 73 -10.20 -1.29 6.12
C PHE A 73 -8.85 -1.98 5.91
N PHE A 74 -8.82 -3.06 5.14
CA PHE A 74 -7.59 -3.79 4.83
C PHE A 74 -6.62 -2.99 3.97
N ILE A 75 -7.11 -2.17 3.05
CA ILE A 75 -6.29 -1.22 2.29
C ILE A 75 -5.56 -0.27 3.25
N GLY A 76 -6.27 0.31 4.23
CA GLY A 76 -5.67 1.15 5.26
C GLY A 76 -4.60 0.41 6.07
N LEU A 77 -4.91 -0.82 6.50
CA LEU A 77 -4.02 -1.65 7.31
C LEU A 77 -2.74 -2.03 6.55
N PHE A 78 -2.86 -2.62 5.37
CA PHE A 78 -1.71 -3.12 4.61
C PHE A 78 -0.87 -2.01 4.00
N SER A 79 -1.48 -0.90 3.55
CA SER A 79 -0.73 0.25 3.06
C SER A 79 0.12 0.88 4.17
N GLN A 80 -0.42 0.96 5.38
CA GLN A 80 0.33 1.49 6.52
C GLN A 80 1.48 0.57 6.92
N TRP A 81 1.27 -0.76 6.93
CA TRP A 81 2.33 -1.72 7.18
C TRP A 81 3.45 -1.61 6.15
N ALA A 82 3.14 -1.59 4.88
CA ALA A 82 4.13 -1.46 3.81
C ALA A 82 4.95 -0.17 3.96
N ARG A 83 4.30 0.97 4.16
CA ARG A 83 4.96 2.28 4.32
C ARG A 83 5.85 2.34 5.56
N THR A 84 5.34 1.87 6.70
CA THR A 84 6.06 1.94 7.97
C THR A 84 7.25 1.00 7.96
N THR A 85 7.08 -0.23 7.47
CA THR A 85 8.16 -1.22 7.35
C THR A 85 9.27 -0.72 6.41
N ASN A 86 8.90 -0.11 5.28
CA ASN A 86 9.85 0.48 4.34
C ASN A 86 10.67 1.59 5.01
N ARG A 87 10.02 2.48 5.75
CA ARG A 87 10.69 3.58 6.49
C ARG A 87 11.65 3.04 7.55
N ILE A 88 11.22 2.07 8.36
CA ILE A 88 12.05 1.45 9.40
C ILE A 88 13.26 0.76 8.76
N TYR A 89 13.07 0.03 7.67
CA TYR A 89 14.14 -0.66 6.95
C TYR A 89 15.24 0.31 6.50
N PHE A 90 14.89 1.45 5.92
CA PHE A 90 15.86 2.46 5.51
C PHE A 90 16.55 3.11 6.71
N GLN A 91 15.82 3.40 7.78
CA GLN A 91 16.41 4.01 8.98
C GLN A 91 17.45 3.10 9.66
N HIS A 92 17.22 1.79 9.68
CA HIS A 92 18.14 0.84 10.30
C HIS A 92 19.41 0.56 9.48
N ARG A 93 19.34 0.65 8.16
CA ARG A 93 20.49 0.34 7.28
C ARG A 93 21.45 1.50 7.03
N VAL A 94 21.05 2.71 7.39
CA VAL A 94 21.82 3.90 7.06
C VAL A 94 22.73 4.32 8.20
N LYS A 95 24.03 4.49 7.91
CA LYS A 95 24.98 5.09 8.84
C LYS A 95 24.50 6.50 9.23
N ALA A 96 24.75 6.90 10.47
CA ALA A 96 24.32 8.18 11.04
C ALA A 96 24.68 9.38 10.15
N GLU A 97 25.84 9.31 9.49
CA GLU A 97 26.39 10.32 8.60
C GLU A 97 25.55 10.59 7.33
N HIS A 98 24.78 9.58 6.86
CA HIS A 98 23.98 9.67 5.64
C HIS A 98 22.48 9.71 5.89
N ARG A 99 22.06 9.73 7.16
CA ARG A 99 20.63 9.73 7.54
C ARG A 99 19.86 10.92 6.94
N GLY A 100 20.48 12.09 6.88
CA GLY A 100 19.83 13.28 6.31
C GLY A 100 19.51 13.12 4.82
N LYS A 101 20.47 12.63 4.02
CA LYS A 101 20.27 12.41 2.58
C LYS A 101 19.18 11.36 2.28
N ILE A 102 19.14 10.28 3.05
CA ILE A 102 18.15 9.23 2.84
C ILE A 102 16.78 9.66 3.37
N LEU A 103 16.74 10.41 4.47
CA LEU A 103 15.48 10.95 4.96
C LEU A 103 14.85 11.92 3.95
N SER A 104 15.64 12.71 3.22
CA SER A 104 15.13 13.58 2.15
C SER A 104 14.53 12.77 0.99
N VAL A 105 15.14 11.65 0.59
CA VAL A 105 14.59 10.74 -0.43
C VAL A 105 13.28 10.10 0.06
N VAL A 106 13.21 9.67 1.32
CA VAL A 106 11.98 9.13 1.92
C VAL A 106 10.88 10.19 2.04
N MET A 107 11.26 11.46 2.27
CA MET A 107 10.30 12.58 2.26
C MET A 107 9.80 12.91 0.85
N MET A 108 10.60 12.68 -0.17
CA MET A 108 10.22 12.84 -1.57
C MET A 108 9.06 11.89 -1.96
N ASP A 109 8.97 10.72 -1.33
CA ASP A 109 7.84 9.78 -1.48
C ASP A 109 6.49 10.47 -1.17
N ARG A 110 6.44 11.35 -0.17
CA ARG A 110 5.23 12.12 0.15
C ARG A 110 4.82 13.10 -0.97
N GLY A 111 5.79 13.66 -1.68
CA GLY A 111 5.54 14.53 -2.84
C GLY A 111 5.05 13.75 -4.07
N MET A 112 5.41 12.47 -4.18
CA MET A 112 4.95 11.60 -5.26
C MET A 112 3.48 11.14 -5.10
N ILE A 113 2.92 11.17 -3.88
CA ILE A 113 1.53 10.77 -3.64
C ILE A 113 0.52 11.61 -4.44
N PRO A 114 0.58 12.96 -4.43
CA PRO A 114 -0.33 13.78 -5.24
C PRO A 114 -0.16 13.53 -6.74
N LEU A 115 1.07 13.34 -7.23
CA LEU A 115 1.34 13.01 -8.62
C LEU A 115 0.73 11.66 -9.01
N GLY A 116 0.90 10.64 -8.18
CA GLY A 116 0.25 9.35 -8.37
C GLY A 116 -1.27 9.46 -8.39
N ALA A 117 -1.86 10.23 -7.49
CA ALA A 117 -3.30 10.46 -7.45
C ALA A 117 -3.79 11.17 -8.71
N MET A 118 -3.05 12.16 -9.22
CA MET A 118 -3.37 12.86 -10.47
C MET A 118 -3.36 11.92 -11.68
N VAL A 119 -2.32 11.10 -11.83
CA VAL A 119 -2.21 10.11 -12.91
C VAL A 119 -3.36 9.11 -12.84
N MET A 120 -3.69 8.61 -11.64
CA MET A 120 -4.78 7.66 -11.47
C MET A 120 -6.16 8.27 -11.70
N SER A 121 -6.36 9.54 -11.34
CA SER A 121 -7.61 10.26 -11.65
C SER A 121 -7.78 10.44 -13.16
N PHE A 122 -6.69 10.78 -13.86
CA PHE A 122 -6.68 10.92 -15.30
C PHE A 122 -6.99 9.57 -15.99
N LEU A 123 -6.35 8.48 -15.57
CA LEU A 123 -6.65 7.14 -16.08
C LEU A 123 -8.12 6.76 -15.83
N ALA A 124 -8.65 7.05 -14.65
CA ALA A 124 -10.03 6.74 -14.31
C ALA A 124 -11.06 7.49 -15.19
N GLU A 125 -10.69 8.66 -15.69
CA GLU A 125 -11.53 9.44 -16.60
C GLU A 125 -11.57 8.81 -18.02
N PHE A 126 -10.43 8.30 -18.52
CA PHE A 126 -10.33 7.74 -19.88
C PHE A 126 -10.76 6.27 -19.97
N ILE A 127 -10.37 5.44 -19.03
CA ILE A 127 -10.53 3.97 -19.12
C ILE A 127 -11.72 3.52 -18.26
N GLY A 128 -12.07 4.29 -17.23
CA GLY A 128 -13.06 3.93 -16.23
C GLY A 128 -12.42 3.65 -14.87
N ILE A 129 -13.27 3.72 -13.84
CA ILE A 129 -12.80 3.60 -12.46
C ILE A 129 -12.47 2.16 -12.10
N ILE A 130 -13.33 1.23 -12.50
CA ILE A 130 -13.17 -0.20 -12.19
C ILE A 130 -11.90 -0.72 -12.84
N GLU A 131 -11.69 -0.40 -14.10
CA GLU A 131 -10.51 -0.77 -14.89
C GLU A 131 -9.23 -0.20 -14.27
N THR A 132 -9.28 1.04 -13.80
CA THR A 132 -8.17 1.69 -13.11
C THR A 132 -7.81 0.97 -11.81
N PHE A 133 -8.80 0.56 -11.00
CA PHE A 133 -8.54 -0.22 -9.78
C PHE A 133 -7.96 -1.61 -10.09
N VAL A 134 -8.42 -2.26 -11.16
CA VAL A 134 -7.83 -3.53 -11.65
C VAL A 134 -6.37 -3.34 -12.02
N ILE A 135 -6.06 -2.31 -12.82
CA ILE A 135 -4.69 -2.00 -13.24
C ILE A 135 -3.81 -1.72 -12.02
N MET A 136 -4.29 -0.94 -11.06
CA MET A 136 -3.56 -0.67 -9.80
C MET A 136 -3.29 -1.94 -9.00
N GLY A 137 -4.29 -2.79 -8.83
CA GLY A 137 -4.15 -4.06 -8.11
C GLY A 137 -3.16 -4.99 -8.77
N ILE A 138 -3.27 -5.19 -10.09
CA ILE A 138 -2.39 -6.05 -10.87
C ILE A 138 -0.96 -5.49 -10.90
N SER A 139 -0.78 -4.20 -11.15
CA SER A 139 0.56 -3.58 -11.18
C SER A 139 1.26 -3.69 -9.83
N THR A 140 0.55 -3.46 -8.74
CA THR A 140 1.09 -3.64 -7.38
C THR A 140 1.51 -5.07 -7.13
N PHE A 141 0.70 -6.05 -7.56
CA PHE A 141 1.01 -7.46 -7.43
C PHE A 141 2.25 -7.84 -8.24
N ILE A 142 2.33 -7.42 -9.51
CA ILE A 142 3.48 -7.70 -10.39
C ILE A 142 4.76 -7.10 -9.80
N ILE A 143 4.74 -5.85 -9.38
CA ILE A 143 5.89 -5.17 -8.79
C ILE A 143 6.34 -5.91 -7.52
N ALA A 144 5.42 -6.24 -6.61
CA ALA A 144 5.74 -6.98 -5.40
C ALA A 144 6.34 -8.35 -5.70
N PHE A 145 5.80 -9.07 -6.70
CA PHE A 145 6.29 -10.38 -7.13
C PHE A 145 7.70 -10.30 -7.73
N VAL A 146 7.93 -9.37 -8.66
CA VAL A 146 9.24 -9.17 -9.30
C VAL A 146 10.31 -8.84 -8.25
N PHE A 147 10.04 -7.91 -7.35
CA PHE A 147 10.96 -7.58 -6.26
C PHE A 147 11.19 -8.76 -5.31
N SER A 148 10.18 -9.57 -5.04
CA SER A 148 10.32 -10.78 -4.23
C SER A 148 11.29 -11.79 -4.86
N VAL A 149 11.17 -12.02 -6.17
CA VAL A 149 12.05 -12.93 -6.93
C VAL A 149 13.50 -12.40 -6.94
N ILE A 150 13.69 -11.12 -7.24
CA ILE A 150 15.02 -10.49 -7.26
C ILE A 150 15.69 -10.56 -5.88
N SER A 151 14.93 -10.32 -4.82
CA SER A 151 15.42 -10.38 -3.43
C SER A 151 15.84 -11.81 -3.03
N ARG A 152 15.13 -12.83 -3.49
CA ARG A 152 15.51 -14.24 -3.30
C ARG A 152 16.79 -14.60 -4.02
N GLN A 153 16.96 -14.18 -5.26
CA GLN A 153 18.17 -14.44 -6.05
C GLN A 153 19.42 -13.80 -5.42
N ARG A 154 19.32 -12.56 -4.93
CA ARG A 154 20.43 -11.90 -4.21
C ARG A 154 20.84 -12.62 -2.93
N LYS A 155 19.88 -13.25 -2.25
CA LYS A 155 20.17 -14.02 -1.02
C LYS A 155 20.89 -15.34 -1.32
N ASN A 156 20.58 -15.98 -2.44
CA ASN A 156 21.20 -17.22 -2.89
C ASN A 156 22.53 -17.00 -3.62
N GLY A 157 22.72 -15.85 -4.28
CA GLY A 157 23.98 -15.51 -4.98
C GLY A 157 25.04 -14.88 -4.08
N GLY A 158 24.70 -14.42 -2.88
CA GLY A 158 25.65 -13.84 -1.90
C GLY A 158 26.32 -14.86 -0.97
N SER A 159 26.14 -16.16 -1.21
CA SER A 159 26.80 -17.24 -0.45
C SER A 159 28.05 -17.81 -1.14
N ILE A 160 28.53 -17.17 -2.22
CA ILE A 160 29.74 -17.58 -2.93
C ILE A 160 30.65 -16.34 -3.09
N ALA A 161 31.15 -15.82 -1.97
CA ALA A 161 32.33 -14.97 -1.90
C ALA A 161 32.77 -14.83 -0.45
#